data_ce49e827ed1e3e325946f6ceab67cf19
#
_entry.id   ce49e827ed1e3e325946f6ceab67cf19
#
_cell.length_a   1.000
_cell.length_b   1.000
_cell.length_c   1.000
_cell.angle_alpha   90.00
_cell.angle_beta   90.00
_cell.angle_gamma   90.00
#
_symmetry.space_group_name_H-M   'P 1'
#
loop_
_entity.id
_entity.type
_entity.pdbx_description
1 polymer ?
#
loop_
_entity_poly.entity_id
_entity_poly.type
_entity_poly.pdbx_seq_one_letter_code
_entity_poly.pdbx_strand_id
1 'polypeptide(L)'
;MLFGKKKEKEQRSVLEEEQMQSPFRTIIKNLLENKLAMGGLIVFVSIFAMCFILPIWFHQDLNYQDPTQKNIAPGFSFLSVPSDLKDNAEVIEFGPTYGVGVDKDGYVYEWGQLTKNLKKIPADMGKVVDIAVGQDHVLAINDKGTLYTWGFNRMGLNVIPPELKGKKIADIEAGYQVSVVVTEDGKVVSWGNTSAVDISTANVKDEKVKEVKANIQTAIALTKDGKVISLAKKETALDNVPEEIQGKVEKIALTDKAAAAVLKDGTVKVWGNNHNHIFSVPEEVQGKAVDISGGRNHLVVVTEDGNAVAWGGNENNQAKVPAKATNIAKLASGYYQNCIIKEDGSVVTWGLKGYLLGTDNLGRNVFYRILKGGQMTMTVGFIAVIIQFAIGILVGGFRILRWNCGYPSYASGRGCRIPSVYPAGTDPFCFDRK
;
A
#
# COMPACT_ATOMS: atom_id res chain seq x y z
N MET A 1 0.04 15.51 -78.11
CA MET A 1 -1.29 15.90 -77.68
C MET A 1 -2.02 14.81 -76.79
N LEU A 2 -1.59 13.57 -76.79
CA LEU A 2 -2.22 12.46 -76.02
C LEU A 2 -1.85 12.39 -74.52
N PHE A 3 -0.66 12.86 -74.19
CA PHE A 3 -0.18 12.83 -72.78
C PHE A 3 -0.83 13.91 -71.88
N GLY A 4 -1.23 15.05 -72.44
CA GLY A 4 -1.90 16.11 -71.69
C GLY A 4 -3.34 15.75 -71.25
N LYS A 5 -4.07 15.06 -72.13
CA LYS A 5 -5.46 14.63 -71.83
C LYS A 5 -5.55 13.53 -70.78
N LYS A 6 -4.52 12.68 -70.70
CA LYS A 6 -4.52 11.58 -69.62
C LYS A 6 -4.27 12.15 -68.22
N LYS A 7 -3.35 13.14 -68.14
CA LYS A 7 -3.06 13.80 -66.84
C LYS A 7 -4.21 14.67 -66.34
N GLU A 8 -4.91 15.36 -67.27
CA GLU A 8 -6.09 16.17 -66.92
C GLU A 8 -7.29 15.29 -66.47
N LYS A 9 -7.46 14.11 -67.09
CA LYS A 9 -8.51 13.15 -66.74
C LYS A 9 -8.23 12.48 -65.41
N GLU A 10 -6.97 12.15 -65.07
CA GLU A 10 -6.56 11.64 -63.76
C GLU A 10 -6.73 12.71 -62.67
N GLN A 11 -6.35 13.98 -62.91
CA GLN A 11 -6.57 15.06 -61.96
C GLN A 11 -8.05 15.34 -61.70
N ARG A 12 -8.90 15.30 -62.72
CA ARG A 12 -10.35 15.47 -62.55
C ARG A 12 -11.00 14.33 -61.80
N SER A 13 -10.59 13.08 -62.01
CA SER A 13 -11.12 11.92 -61.26
C SER A 13 -10.72 11.96 -59.79
N VAL A 14 -9.50 12.41 -59.46
CA VAL A 14 -9.04 12.56 -58.06
C VAL A 14 -9.79 13.68 -57.34
N LEU A 15 -10.06 14.81 -58.02
CA LEU A 15 -10.86 15.90 -57.45
C LEU A 15 -12.34 15.54 -57.29
N GLU A 16 -12.92 14.72 -58.17
CA GLU A 16 -14.28 14.22 -58.06
C GLU A 16 -14.39 13.16 -56.93
N GLU A 17 -13.39 12.31 -56.76
CA GLU A 17 -13.33 11.38 -55.61
C GLU A 17 -13.15 12.09 -54.26
N GLU A 18 -12.35 13.16 -54.21
CA GLU A 18 -12.22 13.98 -52.98
C GLU A 18 -13.51 14.72 -52.62
N GLN A 19 -14.29 15.18 -53.64
CA GLN A 19 -15.58 15.82 -53.41
C GLN A 19 -16.68 14.86 -52.93
N MET A 20 -16.56 13.56 -53.20
CA MET A 20 -17.52 12.54 -52.80
C MET A 20 -17.19 11.92 -51.42
N GLN A 21 -15.98 12.13 -50.88
CA GLN A 21 -15.63 11.65 -49.55
C GLN A 21 -16.17 12.60 -48.46
N SER A 22 -16.86 12.06 -47.47
CA SER A 22 -17.26 12.89 -46.33
C SER A 22 -16.02 13.52 -45.67
N PRO A 23 -16.08 14.82 -45.28
CA PRO A 23 -14.92 15.50 -44.65
C PRO A 23 -14.32 14.73 -43.48
N PHE A 24 -15.15 14.01 -42.74
CA PHE A 24 -14.74 13.18 -41.61
C PHE A 24 -13.87 11.98 -42.05
N ARG A 25 -14.21 11.33 -43.16
CA ARG A 25 -13.44 10.20 -43.70
C ARG A 25 -12.06 10.61 -44.18
N THR A 26 -11.97 11.78 -44.80
CA THR A 26 -10.72 12.36 -45.26
C THR A 26 -9.80 12.73 -44.09
N ILE A 27 -10.37 13.32 -43.01
CA ILE A 27 -9.61 13.66 -41.79
C ILE A 27 -9.04 12.39 -41.15
N ILE A 28 -9.86 11.33 -40.99
CA ILE A 28 -9.38 10.08 -40.41
C ILE A 28 -8.31 9.43 -41.26
N LYS A 29 -8.48 9.40 -42.60
CA LYS A 29 -7.48 8.84 -43.52
C LYS A 29 -6.14 9.58 -43.40
N ASN A 30 -6.17 10.91 -43.43
CA ASN A 30 -4.97 11.74 -43.32
C ASN A 30 -4.30 11.57 -41.94
N LEU A 31 -5.09 11.39 -40.85
CA LEU A 31 -4.56 11.11 -39.52
C LEU A 31 -3.86 9.75 -39.48
N LEU A 32 -4.48 8.70 -40.04
CA LEU A 32 -3.91 7.35 -40.07
C LEU A 32 -2.64 7.25 -40.94
N GLU A 33 -2.56 8.03 -41.99
CA GLU A 33 -1.38 8.10 -42.87
C GLU A 33 -0.20 8.86 -42.25
N ASN A 34 -0.48 9.76 -41.30
CA ASN A 34 0.56 10.53 -40.61
C ASN A 34 1.11 9.74 -39.41
N LYS A 35 2.25 9.08 -39.58
CA LYS A 35 2.91 8.25 -38.55
C LYS A 35 3.21 9.02 -37.28
N LEU A 36 3.59 10.30 -37.36
CA LEU A 36 3.89 11.12 -36.18
C LEU A 36 2.60 11.44 -35.38
N ALA A 37 1.53 11.82 -36.09
CA ALA A 37 0.22 12.08 -35.49
C ALA A 37 -0.36 10.79 -34.82
N MET A 38 -0.23 9.64 -35.48
CA MET A 38 -0.63 8.36 -34.95
C MET A 38 0.19 7.98 -33.69
N GLY A 39 1.51 8.20 -33.74
CA GLY A 39 2.36 7.99 -32.55
C GLY A 39 1.91 8.84 -31.36
N GLY A 40 1.64 10.13 -31.60
CA GLY A 40 1.11 11.04 -30.56
C GLY A 40 -0.26 10.61 -30.04
N LEU A 41 -1.16 10.18 -30.92
CA LEU A 41 -2.48 9.69 -30.54
C LEU A 41 -2.40 8.41 -29.68
N ILE A 42 -1.53 7.46 -30.06
CA ILE A 42 -1.33 6.23 -29.29
C ILE A 42 -0.82 6.55 -27.88
N VAL A 43 0.18 7.43 -27.76
CA VAL A 43 0.71 7.86 -26.45
C VAL A 43 -0.38 8.53 -25.63
N PHE A 44 -1.15 9.44 -26.21
CA PHE A 44 -2.24 10.14 -25.52
C PHE A 44 -3.30 9.16 -25.03
N VAL A 45 -3.78 8.26 -25.89
CA VAL A 45 -4.79 7.25 -25.53
C VAL A 45 -4.26 6.30 -24.45
N SER A 46 -2.98 5.91 -24.52
CA SER A 46 -2.35 5.06 -23.50
C SER A 46 -2.31 5.75 -22.15
N ILE A 47 -1.90 7.02 -22.08
CA ILE A 47 -1.87 7.80 -20.85
C ILE A 47 -3.29 8.00 -20.31
N PHE A 48 -4.24 8.32 -21.20
CA PHE A 48 -5.66 8.47 -20.84
C PHE A 48 -6.21 7.17 -20.25
N ALA A 49 -6.02 6.04 -20.92
CA ALA A 49 -6.43 4.74 -20.44
C ALA A 49 -5.80 4.40 -19.08
N MET A 50 -4.49 4.68 -18.93
CA MET A 50 -3.78 4.48 -17.67
C MET A 50 -4.40 5.32 -16.54
N CYS A 51 -4.69 6.59 -16.76
CA CYS A 51 -5.25 7.48 -15.73
C CYS A 51 -6.70 7.16 -15.37
N PHE A 52 -7.50 6.62 -16.28
CA PHE A 52 -8.93 6.38 -16.04
C PHE A 52 -9.26 4.92 -15.72
N ILE A 53 -8.53 3.96 -16.26
CA ILE A 53 -8.81 2.53 -16.08
C ILE A 53 -8.09 1.96 -14.85
N LEU A 54 -6.78 2.23 -14.70
CA LEU A 54 -6.02 1.67 -13.58
C LEU A 54 -6.57 2.06 -12.20
N PRO A 55 -7.01 3.30 -11.93
CA PRO A 55 -7.58 3.67 -10.63
C PRO A 55 -8.87 2.93 -10.27
N ILE A 56 -9.54 2.28 -11.22
CA ILE A 56 -10.72 1.44 -10.96
C ILE A 56 -10.32 0.18 -10.18
N TRP A 57 -9.12 -0.33 -10.42
CA TRP A 57 -8.59 -1.56 -9.80
C TRP A 57 -7.75 -1.28 -8.55
N PHE A 58 -7.19 -0.08 -8.44
CA PHE A 58 -6.42 0.37 -7.29
C PHE A 58 -7.25 1.34 -6.44
N HIS A 59 -7.95 0.82 -5.43
CA HIS A 59 -8.72 1.65 -4.51
C HIS A 59 -7.84 2.06 -3.34
N GLN A 60 -7.26 3.25 -3.43
CA GLN A 60 -6.53 3.85 -2.32
C GLN A 60 -7.10 5.24 -2.02
N ASP A 61 -7.35 5.54 -0.75
CA ASP A 61 -7.76 6.88 -0.34
C ASP A 61 -6.63 7.88 -0.63
N LEU A 62 -6.96 8.97 -1.32
CA LEU A 62 -6.01 10.06 -1.61
C LEU A 62 -5.52 10.78 -0.35
N ASN A 63 -6.33 10.76 0.70
CA ASN A 63 -6.01 11.37 1.99
C ASN A 63 -5.19 10.41 2.88
N TYR A 64 -5.09 9.13 2.48
CA TYR A 64 -4.31 8.16 3.25
C TYR A 64 -2.84 8.58 3.31
N GLN A 65 -2.34 8.67 4.54
CA GLN A 65 -0.95 9.00 4.85
C GLN A 65 -0.43 7.96 5.85
N ASP A 66 0.76 7.47 5.60
CA ASP A 66 1.44 6.56 6.50
C ASP A 66 2.89 6.98 6.72
N PRO A 67 3.16 7.80 7.75
CA PRO A 67 4.51 8.27 8.06
C PRO A 67 5.53 7.15 8.28
N THR A 68 5.09 5.92 8.59
CA THR A 68 5.97 4.77 8.73
C THR A 68 6.53 4.29 7.39
N GLN A 69 5.81 4.56 6.29
CA GLN A 69 6.15 4.18 4.92
C GLN A 69 6.79 5.35 4.11
N LYS A 70 7.35 6.36 4.78
CA LYS A 70 7.90 7.54 4.12
C LYS A 70 9.17 7.24 3.32
N ASN A 71 9.29 7.87 2.13
CA ASN A 71 10.48 7.87 1.29
C ASN A 71 11.00 6.45 0.94
N ILE A 72 10.09 5.49 0.78
CA ILE A 72 10.47 4.16 0.28
C ILE A 72 10.90 4.30 -1.18
N ALA A 73 12.03 3.70 -1.51
CA ALA A 73 12.57 3.70 -2.87
C ALA A 73 11.64 2.96 -3.85
N PRO A 74 11.66 3.32 -5.14
CA PRO A 74 10.93 2.58 -6.17
C PRO A 74 11.34 1.11 -6.25
N GLY A 75 10.36 0.22 -6.43
CA GLY A 75 10.57 -1.21 -6.64
C GLY A 75 9.58 -2.09 -5.89
N PHE A 76 9.61 -3.38 -6.20
CA PHE A 76 8.71 -4.39 -5.60
C PHE A 76 9.46 -5.45 -4.78
N SER A 77 10.73 -5.24 -4.50
CA SER A 77 11.59 -6.24 -3.85
C SER A 77 12.18 -5.80 -2.52
N PHE A 78 11.83 -4.61 -2.01
CA PHE A 78 12.48 -4.10 -0.80
C PHE A 78 12.21 -4.92 0.45
N LEU A 79 11.09 -5.68 0.50
CA LEU A 79 10.77 -6.63 1.57
C LEU A 79 10.94 -8.11 1.14
N SER A 80 11.62 -8.37 0.02
CA SER A 80 11.89 -9.74 -0.41
C SER A 80 12.87 -10.41 0.52
N VAL A 81 12.52 -11.57 1.04
CA VAL A 81 13.39 -12.38 1.90
C VAL A 81 14.68 -12.75 1.16
N PRO A 82 15.86 -12.59 1.78
CA PRO A 82 17.15 -12.99 1.22
C PRO A 82 17.16 -14.45 0.77
N SER A 83 17.94 -14.77 -0.27
CA SER A 83 18.05 -16.14 -0.82
C SER A 83 18.43 -17.17 0.23
N ASP A 84 19.34 -16.78 1.13
CA ASP A 84 19.93 -17.66 2.15
C ASP A 84 18.92 -18.08 3.24
N LEU A 85 17.83 -17.29 3.39
CA LEU A 85 16.75 -17.60 4.32
C LEU A 85 15.57 -18.35 3.67
N LYS A 86 15.47 -18.40 2.33
CA LYS A 86 14.25 -18.94 1.66
C LYS A 86 13.92 -20.38 1.99
N ASP A 87 14.96 -21.20 2.24
CA ASP A 87 14.82 -22.62 2.52
C ASP A 87 15.49 -23.05 3.83
N ASN A 88 15.97 -22.08 4.61
CA ASN A 88 16.74 -22.32 5.84
C ASN A 88 16.32 -21.40 7.01
N ALA A 89 15.15 -20.78 6.95
CA ALA A 89 14.70 -19.87 7.99
C ALA A 89 14.31 -20.62 9.27
N GLU A 90 14.72 -20.07 10.42
CA GLU A 90 14.23 -20.45 11.74
C GLU A 90 13.14 -19.52 12.22
N VAL A 91 13.33 -18.20 12.09
CA VAL A 91 12.36 -17.17 12.45
C VAL A 91 12.51 -15.97 11.52
N ILE A 92 11.39 -15.35 11.15
CA ILE A 92 11.33 -14.11 10.35
C ILE A 92 10.31 -13.21 10.97
N GLU A 93 10.69 -11.94 11.18
CA GLU A 93 9.81 -10.89 11.66
C GLU A 93 9.94 -9.62 10.83
N PHE A 94 8.91 -8.77 10.84
CA PHE A 94 8.88 -7.56 10.02
C PHE A 94 8.56 -6.33 10.85
N GLY A 95 9.39 -5.30 10.68
CA GLY A 95 9.04 -3.94 11.02
C GLY A 95 8.22 -3.26 9.91
N PRO A 96 7.98 -1.94 10.01
CA PRO A 96 7.17 -1.21 9.03
C PRO A 96 7.76 -1.23 7.61
N THR A 97 9.07 -1.20 7.48
CA THR A 97 9.80 -1.05 6.20
C THR A 97 11.00 -1.96 6.05
N TYR A 98 11.21 -2.86 6.98
CA TYR A 98 12.35 -3.78 6.97
C TYR A 98 11.94 -5.13 7.55
N GLY A 99 12.74 -6.14 7.27
CA GLY A 99 12.60 -7.47 7.84
C GLY A 99 13.90 -7.89 8.51
N VAL A 100 13.78 -8.75 9.49
CA VAL A 100 14.86 -9.44 10.14
C VAL A 100 14.54 -10.93 10.16
N GLY A 101 15.52 -11.78 9.93
CA GLY A 101 15.34 -13.22 9.98
C GLY A 101 16.57 -13.89 10.52
N VAL A 102 16.35 -15.07 11.06
CA VAL A 102 17.40 -15.94 11.60
C VAL A 102 17.31 -17.27 10.87
N ASP A 103 18.46 -17.81 10.48
CA ASP A 103 18.54 -19.15 9.91
C ASP A 103 18.65 -20.22 11.02
N LYS A 104 18.57 -21.49 10.61
CA LYS A 104 18.68 -22.64 11.53
C LYS A 104 20.02 -22.72 12.27
N ASP A 105 21.04 -22.07 11.75
CA ASP A 105 22.38 -21.99 12.37
C ASP A 105 22.49 -20.83 13.37
N GLY A 106 21.50 -19.91 13.38
CA GLY A 106 21.40 -18.77 14.27
C GLY A 106 22.05 -17.49 13.74
N TYR A 107 22.36 -17.41 12.43
CA TYR A 107 22.80 -16.18 11.81
C TYR A 107 21.66 -15.24 11.53
N VAL A 108 21.85 -13.94 11.79
CA VAL A 108 20.87 -12.88 11.64
C VAL A 108 21.05 -12.16 10.31
N TYR A 109 19.95 -12.00 9.57
CA TYR A 109 19.87 -11.31 8.30
C TYR A 109 18.91 -10.13 8.42
N GLU A 110 19.26 -9.01 7.84
CA GLU A 110 18.42 -7.81 7.75
C GLU A 110 18.24 -7.39 6.30
N TRP A 111 17.03 -6.96 5.92
CA TRP A 111 16.73 -6.44 4.58
C TRP A 111 15.65 -5.36 4.61
N GLY A 112 15.47 -4.68 3.48
CA GLY A 112 14.52 -3.58 3.35
C GLY A 112 15.16 -2.21 3.54
N GLN A 113 14.40 -1.26 4.05
CA GLN A 113 14.87 0.10 4.30
C GLN A 113 15.52 0.21 5.67
N LEU A 114 16.79 -0.15 5.72
CA LEU A 114 17.57 -0.18 6.95
C LEU A 114 18.19 1.18 7.28
N THR A 115 18.01 1.63 8.51
CA THR A 115 18.74 2.78 9.06
C THR A 115 20.19 2.39 9.38
N LYS A 116 21.08 3.39 9.55
CA LYS A 116 22.48 3.14 9.96
C LYS A 116 22.61 2.39 11.28
N ASN A 117 21.64 2.55 12.16
CA ASN A 117 21.66 1.95 13.50
C ASN A 117 21.17 0.49 13.47
N LEU A 118 20.18 0.18 12.63
CA LEU A 118 19.74 -1.20 12.42
C LEU A 118 20.87 -2.07 11.86
N LYS A 119 21.71 -1.54 11.00
CA LYS A 119 22.88 -2.25 10.44
C LYS A 119 23.98 -2.59 11.43
N LYS A 120 23.82 -2.25 12.72
CA LYS A 120 24.81 -2.52 13.76
C LYS A 120 24.42 -3.75 14.57
N ILE A 121 24.27 -4.89 13.90
CA ILE A 121 24.01 -6.18 14.53
C ILE A 121 25.15 -6.51 15.49
N PRO A 122 24.90 -6.86 16.77
CA PRO A 122 25.96 -7.30 17.68
C PRO A 122 26.66 -8.59 17.17
N ALA A 123 27.96 -8.60 17.19
CA ALA A 123 28.75 -9.72 16.63
C ALA A 123 28.88 -10.93 17.58
N ASP A 124 28.59 -10.74 18.86
CA ASP A 124 28.88 -11.71 19.95
C ASP A 124 27.60 -12.44 20.45
N MET A 125 26.51 -12.42 19.68
CA MET A 125 25.26 -13.01 20.09
C MET A 125 25.25 -14.53 20.19
N GLY A 126 26.17 -15.20 19.47
CA GLY A 126 26.13 -16.65 19.34
C GLY A 126 24.96 -17.12 18.46
N LYS A 127 24.43 -18.30 18.74
CA LYS A 127 23.29 -18.85 18.01
C LYS A 127 21.99 -18.15 18.47
N VAL A 128 21.46 -17.28 17.64
CA VAL A 128 20.16 -16.64 17.87
C VAL A 128 19.04 -17.64 17.57
N VAL A 129 18.00 -17.65 18.42
CA VAL A 129 16.86 -18.57 18.31
C VAL A 129 15.54 -17.88 18.19
N ASP A 130 15.46 -16.61 18.61
CA ASP A 130 14.24 -15.81 18.49
C ASP A 130 14.55 -14.33 18.34
N ILE A 131 13.66 -13.59 17.67
CA ILE A 131 13.78 -12.16 17.41
C ILE A 131 12.42 -11.47 17.56
N ALA A 132 12.44 -10.21 17.96
CA ALA A 132 11.26 -9.33 17.88
C ALA A 132 11.65 -8.01 17.21
N VAL A 133 10.83 -7.55 16.27
CA VAL A 133 11.15 -6.42 15.40
C VAL A 133 10.17 -5.28 15.62
N GLY A 134 10.66 -4.20 16.21
CA GLY A 134 9.91 -2.97 16.43
C GLY A 134 9.92 -2.02 15.25
N GLN A 135 9.57 -0.76 15.50
CA GLN A 135 9.58 0.25 14.45
C GLN A 135 11.01 0.54 13.92
N ASP A 136 11.99 0.64 14.80
CA ASP A 136 13.36 1.06 14.49
C ASP A 136 14.41 0.42 15.41
N HIS A 137 14.04 -0.65 16.13
CA HIS A 137 14.92 -1.46 16.99
C HIS A 137 14.54 -2.94 16.92
N VAL A 138 15.44 -3.79 17.33
CA VAL A 138 15.29 -5.24 17.31
C VAL A 138 15.74 -5.80 18.65
N LEU A 139 15.03 -6.81 19.12
CA LEU A 139 15.41 -7.67 20.22
C LEU A 139 15.77 -9.05 19.68
N ALA A 140 16.70 -9.74 20.32
CA ALA A 140 17.05 -11.12 20.01
C ALA A 140 17.36 -11.91 21.26
N ILE A 141 17.05 -13.20 21.23
CA ILE A 141 17.42 -14.17 22.25
C ILE A 141 18.34 -15.21 21.61
N ASN A 142 19.41 -15.56 22.30
CA ASN A 142 20.25 -16.67 21.85
C ASN A 142 19.83 -17.99 22.53
N ASP A 143 20.45 -19.10 22.13
CA ASP A 143 20.24 -20.46 22.66
C ASP A 143 20.51 -20.61 24.16
N LYS A 144 21.18 -19.62 24.79
CA LYS A 144 21.42 -19.57 26.24
C LYS A 144 20.36 -18.74 26.98
N GLY A 145 19.38 -18.18 26.27
CA GLY A 145 18.36 -17.29 26.83
C GLY A 145 18.86 -15.87 27.11
N THR A 146 20.01 -15.48 26.53
CA THR A 146 20.57 -14.14 26.70
C THR A 146 19.92 -13.16 25.74
N LEU A 147 19.51 -12.01 26.28
CA LEU A 147 18.86 -10.93 25.52
C LEU A 147 19.91 -10.00 24.88
N TYR A 148 19.69 -9.67 23.64
CA TYR A 148 20.41 -8.65 22.87
C TYR A 148 19.45 -7.62 22.29
N THR A 149 19.96 -6.40 22.06
CA THR A 149 19.17 -5.34 21.42
C THR A 149 20.06 -4.46 20.55
N TRP A 150 19.55 -4.00 19.41
CA TRP A 150 20.21 -3.03 18.55
C TRP A 150 19.20 -2.19 17.79
N GLY A 151 19.67 -1.21 17.00
CA GLY A 151 18.86 -0.28 16.26
C GLY A 151 18.97 1.13 16.85
N PHE A 152 17.87 1.87 16.81
CA PHE A 152 17.85 3.27 17.25
C PHE A 152 17.75 3.36 18.77
N ASN A 153 18.75 3.99 19.41
CA ASN A 153 18.83 4.08 20.87
C ASN A 153 18.15 5.35 21.44
N ARG A 154 17.07 5.81 20.84
CA ARG A 154 16.26 6.88 21.42
C ARG A 154 15.49 6.30 22.61
N MET A 155 15.42 7.05 23.71
CA MET A 155 14.74 6.62 24.94
C MET A 155 15.35 5.36 25.61
N GLY A 156 16.60 5.05 25.33
CA GLY A 156 17.30 3.96 25.99
C GLY A 156 16.93 2.56 25.52
N LEU A 157 16.36 2.39 24.32
CA LEU A 157 15.93 1.08 23.80
C LEU A 157 17.06 0.05 23.75
N ASN A 158 18.31 0.50 23.51
CA ASN A 158 19.48 -0.41 23.49
C ASN A 158 20.16 -0.55 24.86
N VAL A 159 19.51 -0.07 25.94
CA VAL A 159 20.00 -0.22 27.30
C VAL A 159 19.15 -1.26 28.00
N ILE A 160 19.64 -2.49 28.04
CA ILE A 160 18.93 -3.58 28.72
C ILE A 160 18.85 -3.26 30.22
N PRO A 161 17.65 -3.29 30.84
CA PRO A 161 17.47 -3.02 32.25
C PRO A 161 18.35 -3.91 33.15
N PRO A 162 18.97 -3.37 34.21
CA PRO A 162 19.86 -4.14 35.09
C PRO A 162 19.18 -5.36 35.72
N GLU A 163 17.87 -5.31 35.93
CA GLU A 163 17.05 -6.40 36.50
C GLU A 163 16.96 -7.63 35.58
N LEU A 164 17.22 -7.48 34.29
CA LEU A 164 17.30 -8.58 33.32
C LEU A 164 18.69 -9.20 33.22
N LYS A 165 19.69 -8.60 33.84
CA LYS A 165 21.08 -9.12 33.77
C LYS A 165 21.16 -10.51 34.41
N GLY A 166 21.60 -11.49 33.61
CA GLY A 166 21.73 -12.88 34.04
C GLY A 166 20.41 -13.63 34.17
N LYS A 167 19.28 -13.02 33.79
CA LYS A 167 17.99 -13.69 33.66
C LYS A 167 17.87 -14.36 32.30
N LYS A 168 17.26 -15.52 32.26
CA LYS A 168 16.87 -16.16 31.02
C LYS A 168 15.52 -15.61 30.57
N ILE A 169 15.40 -15.33 29.29
CA ILE A 169 14.24 -14.74 28.67
C ILE A 169 13.43 -15.85 27.98
N ALA A 170 12.11 -15.82 28.19
CA ALA A 170 11.17 -16.79 27.63
C ALA A 170 10.41 -16.24 26.43
N ASP A 171 10.15 -14.90 26.40
CA ASP A 171 9.42 -14.26 25.31
C ASP A 171 9.87 -12.82 25.17
N ILE A 172 9.85 -12.30 23.96
CA ILE A 172 10.27 -10.93 23.60
C ILE A 172 9.28 -10.31 22.64
N GLU A 173 9.00 -9.02 22.85
CA GLU A 173 8.16 -8.24 21.95
C GLU A 173 8.71 -6.83 21.78
N ALA A 174 8.76 -6.35 20.56
CA ALA A 174 9.23 -5.02 20.20
C ALA A 174 8.08 -4.21 19.57
N GLY A 175 7.52 -3.30 20.34
CA GLY A 175 6.46 -2.40 19.85
C GLY A 175 6.99 -1.10 19.25
N TYR A 176 6.15 -0.06 19.26
CA TYR A 176 6.54 1.27 18.82
C TYR A 176 7.45 1.94 19.87
N GLN A 177 8.75 1.90 19.65
CA GLN A 177 9.75 2.47 20.56
C GLN A 177 9.65 1.96 22.01
N VAL A 178 9.12 0.78 22.21
CA VAL A 178 9.07 0.10 23.50
C VAL A 178 9.47 -1.34 23.34
N SER A 179 10.19 -1.86 24.33
CA SER A 179 10.56 -3.27 24.44
C SER A 179 9.85 -3.88 25.63
N VAL A 180 9.31 -5.07 25.46
CA VAL A 180 8.66 -5.85 26.52
C VAL A 180 9.20 -7.26 26.48
N VAL A 181 9.61 -7.80 27.61
CA VAL A 181 10.15 -9.16 27.70
C VAL A 181 9.50 -9.92 28.85
N VAL A 182 9.44 -11.23 28.70
CA VAL A 182 9.03 -12.16 29.74
C VAL A 182 10.23 -13.01 30.11
N THR A 183 10.54 -13.09 31.39
CA THR A 183 11.58 -13.98 31.90
C THR A 183 11.06 -15.40 32.09
N GLU A 184 11.90 -16.43 32.19
CA GLU A 184 11.49 -17.82 32.38
C GLU A 184 10.67 -18.02 33.66
N ASP A 185 10.87 -17.20 34.71
CA ASP A 185 10.08 -17.18 35.92
C ASP A 185 8.72 -16.49 35.77
N GLY A 186 8.41 -15.96 34.56
CA GLY A 186 7.12 -15.38 34.19
C GLY A 186 6.97 -13.90 34.54
N LYS A 187 8.05 -13.19 34.86
CA LYS A 187 8.02 -11.75 35.16
C LYS A 187 8.13 -10.95 33.88
N VAL A 188 7.36 -9.85 33.81
CA VAL A 188 7.38 -8.91 32.67
C VAL A 188 8.23 -7.69 33.01
N VAL A 189 9.12 -7.32 32.10
CA VAL A 189 9.92 -6.09 32.16
C VAL A 189 9.73 -5.31 30.86
N SER A 190 9.49 -4.01 30.98
CA SER A 190 9.34 -3.11 29.82
C SER A 190 10.23 -1.88 29.97
N TRP A 191 10.78 -1.40 28.84
CA TRP A 191 11.58 -0.17 28.78
C TRP A 191 11.47 0.53 27.44
N GLY A 192 12.07 1.71 27.33
CA GLY A 192 12.03 2.53 26.13
C GLY A 192 11.13 3.74 26.30
N ASN A 193 10.41 4.12 25.24
CA ASN A 193 9.52 5.28 25.24
C ASN A 193 8.14 4.96 25.83
N THR A 194 8.08 4.78 27.14
CA THR A 194 6.82 4.48 27.86
C THR A 194 5.83 5.65 27.86
N SER A 195 6.20 6.83 27.37
CA SER A 195 5.28 7.93 27.16
C SER A 195 4.58 7.88 25.78
N ALA A 196 5.19 7.21 24.80
CA ALA A 196 4.56 6.96 23.50
C ALA A 196 3.62 5.76 23.53
N VAL A 197 4.02 4.71 24.28
CA VAL A 197 3.17 3.55 24.58
C VAL A 197 2.96 3.55 26.10
N ASP A 198 1.78 4.00 26.52
CA ASP A 198 1.46 4.21 27.94
C ASP A 198 1.17 2.88 28.65
N ILE A 199 2.20 2.07 28.85
CA ILE A 199 2.14 0.74 29.44
C ILE A 199 2.78 0.68 30.83
N SER A 200 2.32 -0.27 31.65
CA SER A 200 2.85 -0.58 32.96
C SER A 200 2.84 -2.09 33.18
N THR A 201 3.87 -2.60 33.85
CA THR A 201 3.94 -3.99 34.26
C THR A 201 3.29 -4.25 35.63
N ALA A 202 2.72 -3.21 36.27
CA ALA A 202 2.12 -3.32 37.59
C ALA A 202 0.95 -4.33 37.64
N ASN A 203 0.14 -4.40 36.59
CA ASN A 203 -1.02 -5.29 36.50
C ASN A 203 -0.66 -6.78 36.47
N VAL A 204 0.58 -7.11 36.10
CA VAL A 204 1.07 -8.50 36.00
C VAL A 204 2.15 -8.84 37.01
N LYS A 205 2.35 -7.99 38.03
CA LYS A 205 3.42 -8.14 39.02
C LYS A 205 3.38 -9.49 39.77
N ASP A 206 2.18 -9.97 40.04
CA ASP A 206 1.95 -11.20 40.81
C ASP A 206 1.50 -12.37 39.92
N GLU A 207 1.49 -12.16 38.60
CA GLU A 207 1.08 -13.15 37.61
C GLU A 207 2.30 -13.85 36.97
N LYS A 208 2.08 -15.07 36.50
CA LYS A 208 3.08 -15.80 35.70
C LYS A 208 2.73 -15.67 34.22
N VAL A 209 3.38 -14.72 33.55
CA VAL A 209 3.16 -14.46 32.15
C VAL A 209 3.90 -15.49 31.28
N LYS A 210 3.28 -15.87 30.16
CA LYS A 210 3.78 -16.80 29.16
C LYS A 210 4.21 -16.07 27.88
N GLU A 211 3.41 -15.09 27.45
CA GLU A 211 3.56 -14.41 26.17
C GLU A 211 3.13 -12.94 26.31
N VAL A 212 3.76 -12.04 25.56
CA VAL A 212 3.38 -10.63 25.47
C VAL A 212 3.26 -10.20 24.01
N LYS A 213 2.31 -9.29 23.74
CA LYS A 213 2.20 -8.61 22.47
C LYS A 213 2.08 -7.11 22.69
N ALA A 214 2.78 -6.32 21.87
CA ALA A 214 2.81 -4.87 21.95
C ALA A 214 2.61 -4.22 20.58
N ASN A 215 1.87 -3.12 20.55
CA ASN A 215 1.67 -2.32 19.35
C ASN A 215 2.08 -0.85 19.57
N ILE A 216 1.50 0.08 18.79
CA ILE A 216 1.77 1.52 18.91
C ILE A 216 1.03 2.18 20.07
N GLN A 217 0.06 1.53 20.71
CA GLN A 217 -0.83 2.12 21.71
C GLN A 217 -0.76 1.41 23.06
N THR A 218 -0.65 0.08 23.05
CA THR A 218 -0.75 -0.75 24.24
C THR A 218 0.08 -2.02 24.14
N ALA A 219 0.12 -2.78 25.22
CA ALA A 219 0.59 -4.15 25.24
C ALA A 219 -0.38 -5.02 26.04
N ILE A 220 -0.48 -6.29 25.71
CA ILE A 220 -1.23 -7.30 26.42
C ILE A 220 -0.32 -8.47 26.81
N ALA A 221 -0.62 -9.09 27.92
CA ALA A 221 0.10 -10.24 28.44
C ALA A 221 -0.85 -11.44 28.55
N LEU A 222 -0.38 -12.61 28.12
CA LEU A 222 -1.02 -13.89 28.31
C LEU A 222 -0.33 -14.62 29.46
N THR A 223 -1.09 -14.99 30.50
CA THR A 223 -0.58 -15.72 31.62
C THR A 223 -0.54 -17.25 31.36
N LYS A 224 0.21 -17.99 32.14
CA LYS A 224 0.33 -19.46 32.02
C LYS A 224 -0.98 -20.20 32.25
N ASP A 225 -1.92 -19.60 32.99
CA ASP A 225 -3.26 -20.14 33.24
C ASP A 225 -4.31 -19.70 32.22
N GLY A 226 -3.90 -18.94 31.18
CA GLY A 226 -4.75 -18.57 30.04
C GLY A 226 -5.57 -17.31 30.24
N LYS A 227 -5.20 -16.42 31.16
CA LYS A 227 -5.80 -15.09 31.32
C LYS A 227 -5.07 -14.10 30.39
N VAL A 228 -5.82 -13.13 29.86
CA VAL A 228 -5.28 -12.00 29.14
C VAL A 228 -5.37 -10.75 29.97
N ILE A 229 -4.27 -10.05 30.18
CA ILE A 229 -4.17 -8.87 31.02
C ILE A 229 -3.62 -7.70 30.18
N SER A 230 -4.30 -6.56 30.21
CA SER A 230 -3.79 -5.34 29.60
C SER A 230 -2.67 -4.73 30.44
N LEU A 231 -1.62 -4.27 29.76
CA LEU A 231 -0.52 -3.51 30.35
C LEU A 231 -0.72 -1.99 30.19
N ALA A 232 -1.82 -1.53 29.61
CA ALA A 232 -2.08 -0.11 29.41
C ALA A 232 -2.26 0.62 30.74
N LYS A 233 -1.70 1.84 30.82
CA LYS A 233 -1.98 2.77 31.94
C LYS A 233 -3.29 3.51 31.75
N LYS A 234 -3.71 3.76 30.51
CA LYS A 234 -5.00 4.34 30.15
C LYS A 234 -5.79 3.35 29.36
N GLU A 235 -7.01 3.13 29.78
CA GLU A 235 -7.92 2.22 29.10
C GLU A 235 -8.21 2.70 27.67
N THR A 236 -8.04 1.80 26.73
CA THR A 236 -8.44 1.91 25.34
C THR A 236 -9.44 0.80 25.02
N ALA A 237 -10.02 0.80 23.82
CA ALA A 237 -10.89 -0.30 23.40
C ALA A 237 -10.17 -1.66 23.38
N LEU A 238 -8.84 -1.68 23.27
CA LEU A 238 -8.02 -2.89 23.28
C LEU A 238 -7.90 -3.51 24.68
N ASP A 239 -8.12 -2.72 25.73
CA ASP A 239 -7.95 -3.13 27.11
C ASP A 239 -9.22 -3.76 27.69
N ASN A 240 -10.34 -3.64 26.98
CA ASN A 240 -11.61 -4.27 27.30
C ASN A 240 -11.62 -5.74 26.91
N VAL A 241 -10.77 -6.53 27.56
CA VAL A 241 -10.69 -7.98 27.30
C VAL A 241 -11.99 -8.65 27.73
N PRO A 242 -12.66 -9.44 26.86
CA PRO A 242 -13.90 -10.12 27.25
C PRO A 242 -13.71 -11.08 28.42
N GLU A 243 -14.54 -10.99 29.44
CA GLU A 243 -14.45 -11.87 30.61
C GLU A 243 -14.65 -13.35 30.27
N GLU A 244 -15.46 -13.64 29.24
CA GLU A 244 -15.79 -14.99 28.80
C GLU A 244 -14.59 -15.82 28.29
N ILE A 245 -13.49 -15.14 27.89
CA ILE A 245 -12.27 -15.81 27.40
C ILE A 245 -11.26 -16.06 28.52
N GLN A 246 -11.40 -15.44 29.69
CA GLN A 246 -10.41 -15.52 30.74
C GLN A 246 -10.19 -16.96 31.23
N GLY A 247 -8.92 -17.34 31.32
CA GLY A 247 -8.50 -18.71 31.69
C GLY A 247 -8.59 -19.75 30.56
N LYS A 248 -9.05 -19.35 29.38
CA LYS A 248 -9.24 -20.24 28.21
C LYS A 248 -8.30 -19.94 27.03
N VAL A 249 -7.51 -18.87 27.10
CA VAL A 249 -6.69 -18.41 26.00
C VAL A 249 -5.40 -19.24 25.87
N GLU A 250 -5.04 -19.58 24.64
CA GLU A 250 -3.80 -20.29 24.30
C GLU A 250 -2.79 -19.39 23.57
N LYS A 251 -3.28 -18.50 22.69
CA LYS A 251 -2.46 -17.56 21.90
C LYS A 251 -3.11 -16.18 21.83
N ILE A 252 -2.30 -15.14 21.71
CA ILE A 252 -2.76 -13.77 21.56
C ILE A 252 -2.13 -13.09 20.34
N ALA A 253 -2.85 -12.13 19.77
CA ALA A 253 -2.35 -11.26 18.72
C ALA A 253 -2.85 -9.84 18.89
N LEU A 254 -2.07 -8.86 18.44
CA LEU A 254 -2.43 -7.44 18.39
C LEU A 254 -2.32 -6.89 16.97
N THR A 255 -3.27 -6.04 16.64
CA THR A 255 -3.18 -5.10 15.51
C THR A 255 -3.15 -3.67 16.06
N ASP A 256 -3.04 -2.63 15.21
CA ASP A 256 -3.07 -1.25 15.70
C ASP A 256 -4.35 -0.90 16.49
N LYS A 257 -5.48 -1.56 16.18
CA LYS A 257 -6.80 -1.20 16.73
C LYS A 257 -7.62 -2.35 17.28
N ALA A 258 -7.19 -3.58 17.10
CA ALA A 258 -7.88 -4.76 17.58
C ALA A 258 -6.91 -5.74 18.24
N ALA A 259 -7.40 -6.48 19.20
CA ALA A 259 -6.73 -7.60 19.79
C ALA A 259 -7.51 -8.89 19.47
N ALA A 260 -6.80 -10.01 19.42
CA ALA A 260 -7.39 -11.31 19.14
C ALA A 260 -6.79 -12.39 20.03
N ALA A 261 -7.54 -13.43 20.27
CA ALA A 261 -7.10 -14.59 21.00
C ALA A 261 -7.59 -15.87 20.32
N VAL A 262 -6.74 -16.89 20.34
CA VAL A 262 -7.13 -18.28 20.09
C VAL A 262 -7.36 -18.95 21.43
N LEU A 263 -8.52 -19.54 21.60
CA LEU A 263 -8.89 -20.30 22.79
C LEU A 263 -8.39 -21.74 22.67
N LYS A 264 -8.32 -22.44 23.82
CA LYS A 264 -7.90 -23.85 23.91
C LYS A 264 -8.74 -24.82 23.06
N ASP A 265 -9.97 -24.41 22.70
CA ASP A 265 -10.88 -25.17 21.83
C ASP A 265 -10.76 -24.78 20.35
N GLY A 266 -9.78 -23.97 19.98
CA GLY A 266 -9.56 -23.48 18.62
C GLY A 266 -10.50 -22.34 18.18
N THR A 267 -11.33 -21.81 19.09
CA THR A 267 -12.19 -20.66 18.82
C THR A 267 -11.38 -19.37 18.77
N VAL A 268 -11.66 -18.50 17.79
CA VAL A 268 -11.03 -17.17 17.69
C VAL A 268 -11.99 -16.09 18.19
N LYS A 269 -11.51 -15.25 19.11
CA LYS A 269 -12.22 -14.07 19.61
C LYS A 269 -11.43 -12.80 19.29
N VAL A 270 -12.14 -11.77 18.86
CA VAL A 270 -11.55 -10.46 18.49
C VAL A 270 -12.29 -9.37 19.24
N TRP A 271 -11.55 -8.39 19.79
CA TRP A 271 -12.09 -7.23 20.49
C TRP A 271 -11.31 -5.96 20.17
N GLY A 272 -11.76 -4.80 20.65
CA GLY A 272 -11.18 -3.49 20.34
C GLY A 272 -12.04 -2.69 19.38
N ASN A 273 -11.46 -2.10 18.33
CA ASN A 273 -12.17 -1.35 17.31
C ASN A 273 -12.37 -2.17 16.03
N ASN A 274 -13.64 -2.31 15.60
CA ASN A 274 -13.96 -3.00 14.35
C ASN A 274 -13.63 -2.16 13.11
N HIS A 275 -12.35 -2.01 12.81
CA HIS A 275 -11.87 -1.35 11.60
C HIS A 275 -11.58 -2.40 10.52
N ASN A 276 -11.91 -2.10 9.25
CA ASN A 276 -11.71 -3.04 8.12
C ASN A 276 -12.40 -4.40 8.31
N HIS A 277 -13.55 -4.42 9.00
CA HIS A 277 -14.31 -5.65 9.28
C HIS A 277 -13.50 -6.74 10.01
N ILE A 278 -12.54 -6.35 10.84
CA ILE A 278 -11.64 -7.29 11.53
C ILE A 278 -12.38 -8.22 12.50
N PHE A 279 -13.58 -7.83 12.96
CA PHE A 279 -14.44 -8.66 13.81
C PHE A 279 -15.20 -9.74 13.03
N SER A 280 -15.20 -9.67 11.68
CA SER A 280 -15.83 -10.70 10.83
C SER A 280 -14.89 -11.90 10.70
N VAL A 281 -14.71 -12.63 11.79
CA VAL A 281 -13.89 -13.85 11.82
C VAL A 281 -14.48 -14.89 10.86
N PRO A 282 -13.73 -15.42 9.89
CA PRO A 282 -14.22 -16.46 8.99
C PRO A 282 -14.69 -17.71 9.74
N GLU A 283 -15.84 -18.27 9.36
CA GLU A 283 -16.40 -19.46 10.02
C GLU A 283 -15.45 -20.67 9.94
N GLU A 284 -14.68 -20.76 8.87
CA GLU A 284 -13.74 -21.85 8.62
C GLU A 284 -12.60 -21.95 9.62
N VAL A 285 -12.28 -20.87 10.38
CA VAL A 285 -11.23 -20.89 11.42
C VAL A 285 -11.79 -21.22 12.80
N GLN A 286 -13.11 -21.11 13.02
CA GLN A 286 -13.71 -21.31 14.33
C GLN A 286 -13.64 -22.78 14.76
N GLY A 287 -13.06 -23.02 15.94
CA GLY A 287 -12.83 -24.36 16.50
C GLY A 287 -11.65 -25.11 15.86
N LYS A 288 -10.83 -24.43 15.01
CA LYS A 288 -9.70 -25.04 14.30
C LYS A 288 -8.41 -24.23 14.41
N ALA A 289 -8.44 -23.05 14.99
CA ALA A 289 -7.28 -22.20 15.10
C ALA A 289 -6.24 -22.79 16.07
N VAL A 290 -4.97 -22.81 15.65
CA VAL A 290 -3.84 -23.27 16.48
C VAL A 290 -2.82 -22.15 16.71
N ASP A 291 -2.73 -21.19 15.80
CA ASP A 291 -1.83 -20.04 15.94
C ASP A 291 -2.46 -18.79 15.30
N ILE A 292 -2.06 -17.60 15.76
CA ILE A 292 -2.58 -16.33 15.31
C ILE A 292 -1.50 -15.25 15.32
N SER A 293 -1.45 -14.44 14.28
CA SER A 293 -0.58 -13.27 14.22
C SER A 293 -1.34 -12.05 13.71
N GLY A 294 -1.00 -10.88 14.23
CA GLY A 294 -1.60 -9.60 13.88
C GLY A 294 -0.64 -8.69 13.13
N GLY A 295 -1.07 -8.20 11.97
CA GLY A 295 -0.39 -7.10 11.31
C GLY A 295 -0.97 -5.76 11.73
N ARG A 296 -0.77 -4.69 10.93
CA ARG A 296 -1.27 -3.37 11.29
C ARG A 296 -2.81 -3.31 11.38
N ASN A 297 -3.50 -3.91 10.41
CA ASN A 297 -4.96 -3.83 10.28
C ASN A 297 -5.59 -5.13 9.78
N HIS A 298 -4.88 -6.25 9.91
CA HIS A 298 -5.33 -7.57 9.51
C HIS A 298 -4.86 -8.63 10.51
N LEU A 299 -5.51 -9.76 10.47
CA LEU A 299 -5.19 -10.94 11.26
C LEU A 299 -4.91 -12.12 10.33
N VAL A 300 -4.04 -13.00 10.74
CA VAL A 300 -3.76 -14.28 10.09
C VAL A 300 -3.82 -15.36 11.14
N VAL A 301 -4.51 -16.45 10.81
CA VAL A 301 -4.65 -17.63 11.67
C VAL A 301 -4.09 -18.84 10.92
N VAL A 302 -3.42 -19.71 11.64
CA VAL A 302 -3.10 -21.06 11.18
C VAL A 302 -4.12 -22.03 11.77
N THR A 303 -4.71 -22.87 10.92
CA THR A 303 -5.65 -23.91 11.32
C THR A 303 -4.93 -25.23 11.58
N GLU A 304 -5.57 -26.15 12.32
CA GLU A 304 -5.04 -27.49 12.60
C GLU A 304 -4.66 -28.31 11.36
N ASP A 305 -5.28 -27.97 10.19
CA ASP A 305 -4.96 -28.54 8.89
C ASP A 305 -3.65 -27.99 8.30
N GLY A 306 -2.94 -27.09 9.01
CA GLY A 306 -1.71 -26.43 8.54
C GLY A 306 -1.92 -25.40 7.44
N ASN A 307 -3.13 -24.84 7.29
CA ASN A 307 -3.45 -23.80 6.32
C ASN A 307 -3.53 -22.43 6.99
N ALA A 308 -3.23 -21.38 6.23
CA ALA A 308 -3.41 -20.00 6.69
C ALA A 308 -4.74 -19.43 6.19
N VAL A 309 -5.42 -18.67 7.05
CA VAL A 309 -6.59 -17.84 6.71
C VAL A 309 -6.33 -16.43 7.18
N ALA A 310 -6.58 -15.42 6.35
CA ALA A 310 -6.34 -14.01 6.67
C ALA A 310 -7.57 -13.16 6.36
N TRP A 311 -7.83 -12.16 7.22
CA TRP A 311 -8.94 -11.21 7.05
C TRP A 311 -8.62 -9.85 7.64
N GLY A 312 -9.52 -8.87 7.43
CA GLY A 312 -9.32 -7.48 7.82
C GLY A 312 -8.88 -6.63 6.65
N GLY A 313 -7.96 -5.67 6.87
CA GLY A 313 -7.43 -4.80 5.83
C GLY A 313 -6.73 -5.57 4.71
N ASN A 314 -6.97 -5.14 3.46
CA ASN A 314 -6.45 -5.85 2.27
C ASN A 314 -5.95 -4.90 1.17
N GLU A 315 -5.61 -3.67 1.51
CA GLU A 315 -5.16 -2.63 0.57
C GLU A 315 -3.87 -3.02 -0.17
N ASN A 316 -3.08 -3.88 0.45
CA ASN A 316 -1.80 -4.38 -0.09
C ASN A 316 -1.84 -5.90 -0.38
N ASN A 317 -3.00 -6.53 -0.50
CA ASN A 317 -3.23 -7.98 -0.62
C ASN A 317 -2.74 -8.78 0.62
N GLN A 318 -2.70 -8.18 1.79
CA GLN A 318 -2.27 -8.85 3.02
C GLN A 318 -3.27 -9.91 3.51
N ALA A 319 -4.56 -9.76 3.18
CA ALA A 319 -5.58 -10.78 3.45
C ALA A 319 -5.74 -11.81 2.32
N LYS A 320 -4.94 -11.73 1.25
CA LYS A 320 -5.00 -12.66 0.13
C LYS A 320 -3.92 -13.74 0.28
N VAL A 321 -4.25 -14.78 1.00
CA VAL A 321 -3.35 -15.92 1.25
C VAL A 321 -3.04 -16.68 -0.05
N PRO A 322 -1.77 -16.92 -0.40
CA PRO A 322 -1.42 -17.71 -1.56
C PRO A 322 -1.69 -19.22 -1.33
N ALA A 323 -2.14 -19.94 -2.34
CA ALA A 323 -2.46 -21.38 -2.26
C ALA A 323 -1.28 -22.26 -1.77
N LYS A 324 -0.05 -21.78 -1.87
CA LYS A 324 1.15 -22.46 -1.39
C LYS A 324 1.43 -22.28 0.11
N ALA A 325 0.62 -21.48 0.83
CA ALA A 325 0.74 -21.26 2.27
C ALA A 325 0.07 -22.41 3.04
N THR A 326 0.72 -23.57 3.04
CA THR A 326 0.31 -24.82 3.67
C THR A 326 1.47 -25.46 4.43
N ASN A 327 1.21 -26.41 5.33
CA ASN A 327 2.20 -27.10 6.16
C ASN A 327 3.03 -26.09 6.99
N ILE A 328 2.32 -25.26 7.72
CA ILE A 328 2.88 -24.09 8.42
C ILE A 328 3.44 -24.51 9.77
N ALA A 329 4.74 -24.25 9.99
CA ALA A 329 5.40 -24.43 11.27
C ALA A 329 5.42 -23.12 12.08
N LYS A 330 5.63 -21.96 11.42
CA LYS A 330 5.66 -20.65 12.07
C LYS A 330 4.96 -19.61 11.23
N LEU A 331 4.30 -18.65 11.90
CA LEU A 331 3.58 -17.54 11.30
C LEU A 331 4.10 -16.22 11.85
N ALA A 332 4.33 -15.25 10.99
CA ALA A 332 4.63 -13.86 11.35
C ALA A 332 3.86 -12.89 10.48
N SER A 333 3.29 -11.86 11.08
CA SER A 333 2.60 -10.76 10.37
C SER A 333 3.23 -9.43 10.74
N GLY A 334 3.75 -8.72 9.74
CA GLY A 334 4.22 -7.37 9.90
C GLY A 334 3.13 -6.35 9.55
N TYR A 335 3.53 -5.09 9.32
CA TYR A 335 2.56 -4.00 9.07
C TYR A 335 1.61 -4.30 7.91
N TYR A 336 2.14 -4.72 6.75
CA TYR A 336 1.36 -4.96 5.52
C TYR A 336 1.77 -6.23 4.80
N GLN A 337 2.62 -7.04 5.37
CA GLN A 337 3.12 -8.30 4.82
C GLN A 337 2.98 -9.42 5.83
N ASN A 338 2.95 -10.63 5.33
CA ASN A 338 2.91 -11.84 6.11
C ASN A 338 3.99 -12.79 5.63
N CYS A 339 4.42 -13.62 6.54
CA CYS A 339 5.39 -14.68 6.29
C CYS A 339 4.94 -15.94 7.01
N ILE A 340 5.09 -17.06 6.35
CA ILE A 340 5.07 -18.37 7.00
C ILE A 340 6.39 -19.08 6.72
N ILE A 341 6.84 -19.83 7.70
CA ILE A 341 7.89 -20.82 7.55
C ILE A 341 7.21 -22.17 7.62
N LYS A 342 7.45 -23.00 6.60
CA LYS A 342 6.90 -24.34 6.53
C LYS A 342 7.73 -25.33 7.36
N GLU A 343 7.19 -26.49 7.62
CA GLU A 343 7.90 -27.59 8.31
C GLU A 343 9.22 -27.98 7.62
N ASP A 344 9.31 -27.86 6.29
CA ASP A 344 10.55 -28.09 5.52
C ASP A 344 11.55 -26.94 5.60
N GLY A 345 11.20 -25.82 6.25
CA GLY A 345 12.02 -24.61 6.36
C GLY A 345 11.84 -23.64 5.19
N SER A 346 11.03 -23.96 4.19
CA SER A 346 10.75 -23.04 3.08
C SER A 346 9.85 -21.87 3.50
N VAL A 347 10.09 -20.70 2.90
CA VAL A 347 9.44 -19.46 3.28
C VAL A 347 8.44 -19.02 2.22
N VAL A 348 7.23 -18.65 2.63
CA VAL A 348 6.22 -18.04 1.78
C VAL A 348 5.83 -16.68 2.34
N THR A 349 5.93 -15.64 1.51
CA THR A 349 5.52 -14.28 1.87
C THR A 349 4.41 -13.76 0.96
N TRP A 350 3.54 -12.92 1.51
CA TRP A 350 2.50 -12.20 0.75
C TRP A 350 2.15 -10.87 1.40
N GLY A 351 1.34 -10.07 0.71
CA GLY A 351 1.00 -8.71 1.11
C GLY A 351 1.82 -7.68 0.36
N LEU A 352 2.24 -6.61 1.03
CA LEU A 352 3.00 -5.52 0.43
C LEU A 352 4.35 -6.01 -0.11
N LYS A 353 4.55 -5.82 -1.42
CA LYS A 353 5.82 -6.15 -2.09
C LYS A 353 6.71 -4.94 -2.32
N GLY A 354 6.13 -3.75 -2.25
CA GLY A 354 6.79 -2.48 -2.53
C GLY A 354 5.93 -1.53 -3.36
N TYR A 355 6.53 -0.45 -3.83
CA TYR A 355 5.85 0.61 -4.55
C TYR A 355 6.56 0.91 -5.87
N LEU A 356 5.84 0.86 -7.00
CA LEU A 356 6.40 1.02 -8.35
C LEU A 356 7.27 2.28 -8.47
N LEU A 357 6.79 3.43 -8.01
CA LEU A 357 7.51 4.71 -7.98
C LEU A 357 7.88 5.16 -6.57
N GLY A 358 7.86 4.24 -5.60
CA GLY A 358 8.14 4.56 -4.21
C GLY A 358 7.03 5.33 -3.52
N THR A 359 7.37 5.89 -2.37
CA THR A 359 6.48 6.73 -1.55
C THR A 359 7.09 8.11 -1.31
N ASP A 360 6.23 9.10 -1.06
CA ASP A 360 6.65 10.45 -0.71
C ASP A 360 6.97 10.60 0.80
N ASN A 361 7.24 11.83 1.22
CA ASN A 361 7.57 12.17 2.61
C ASN A 361 6.41 11.96 3.61
N LEU A 362 5.20 11.73 3.12
CA LEU A 362 4.02 11.39 3.93
C LEU A 362 3.63 9.90 3.81
N GLY A 363 4.47 9.09 3.15
CA GLY A 363 4.22 7.67 2.94
C GLY A 363 3.14 7.36 1.90
N ARG A 364 2.80 8.32 1.03
CA ARG A 364 1.77 8.16 0.01
C ARG A 364 2.36 7.56 -1.25
N ASN A 365 1.66 6.62 -1.86
CA ASN A 365 2.09 5.97 -3.11
C ASN A 365 2.18 6.98 -4.27
N VAL A 366 3.40 7.26 -4.74
CA VAL A 366 3.68 8.25 -5.79
C VAL A 366 3.01 7.86 -7.10
N PHE A 367 3.05 6.59 -7.50
CA PHE A 367 2.41 6.12 -8.74
C PHE A 367 0.91 6.39 -8.74
N TYR A 368 0.22 6.03 -7.66
CA TYR A 368 -1.22 6.25 -7.54
C TYR A 368 -1.58 7.75 -7.57
N ARG A 369 -0.78 8.59 -6.94
CA ARG A 369 -0.98 10.05 -6.96
C ARG A 369 -0.79 10.64 -8.35
N ILE A 370 0.18 10.15 -9.13
CA ILE A 370 0.38 10.56 -10.54
C ILE A 370 -0.84 10.16 -11.37
N LEU A 371 -1.36 8.95 -11.22
CA LEU A 371 -2.56 8.51 -11.93
C LEU A 371 -3.78 9.39 -11.62
N LYS A 372 -4.02 9.65 -10.35
CA LYS A 372 -5.15 10.49 -9.92
C LYS A 372 -4.97 11.96 -10.30
N GLY A 373 -3.76 12.50 -10.20
CA GLY A 373 -3.44 13.84 -10.67
C GLY A 373 -3.64 13.97 -12.19
N GLY A 374 -3.19 12.98 -12.96
CA GLY A 374 -3.40 12.89 -14.40
C GLY A 374 -4.90 12.81 -14.76
N GLN A 375 -5.66 11.98 -14.07
CA GLN A 375 -7.12 11.90 -14.22
C GLN A 375 -7.78 13.26 -14.01
N MET A 376 -7.43 13.97 -12.94
CA MET A 376 -7.98 15.28 -12.62
C MET A 376 -7.62 16.32 -13.67
N THR A 377 -6.37 16.39 -14.07
CA THR A 377 -5.88 17.33 -15.11
C THR A 377 -6.57 17.08 -16.45
N MET A 378 -6.68 15.83 -16.88
CA MET A 378 -7.35 15.48 -18.14
C MET A 378 -8.84 15.77 -18.09
N THR A 379 -9.50 15.53 -16.97
CA THR A 379 -10.92 15.84 -16.79
C THR A 379 -11.18 17.35 -16.91
N VAL A 380 -10.37 18.18 -16.25
CA VAL A 380 -10.47 19.65 -16.33
C VAL A 380 -10.22 20.12 -17.77
N GLY A 381 -9.18 19.59 -18.43
CA GLY A 381 -8.89 19.92 -19.82
C GLY A 381 -10.04 19.55 -20.76
N PHE A 382 -10.63 18.37 -20.60
CA PHE A 382 -11.76 17.90 -21.41
C PHE A 382 -13.00 18.78 -21.22
N ILE A 383 -13.35 19.12 -19.98
CA ILE A 383 -14.46 20.03 -19.67
C ILE A 383 -14.23 21.41 -20.29
N ALA A 384 -13.02 21.95 -20.19
CA ALA A 384 -12.67 23.24 -20.80
C ALA A 384 -12.86 23.24 -22.32
N VAL A 385 -12.44 22.18 -23.00
CA VAL A 385 -12.64 22.03 -24.45
C VAL A 385 -14.13 21.97 -24.81
N ILE A 386 -14.95 21.22 -24.06
CA ILE A 386 -16.41 21.15 -24.28
C ILE A 386 -17.04 22.54 -24.13
N ILE A 387 -16.67 23.29 -23.10
CA ILE A 387 -17.20 24.65 -22.86
C ILE A 387 -16.78 25.57 -24.01
N GLN A 388 -15.53 25.55 -24.43
CA GLN A 388 -15.02 26.35 -25.55
C GLN A 388 -15.75 26.02 -26.85
N PHE A 389 -16.00 24.75 -27.12
CA PHE A 389 -16.76 24.30 -28.30
C PHE A 389 -18.21 24.80 -28.25
N ALA A 390 -18.88 24.65 -27.10
CA ALA A 390 -20.25 25.12 -26.93
C ALA A 390 -20.36 26.64 -27.15
N ILE A 391 -19.48 27.42 -26.55
CA ILE A 391 -19.43 28.89 -26.72
C ILE A 391 -19.11 29.23 -28.18
N GLY A 392 -18.13 28.59 -28.80
CA GLY A 392 -17.78 28.82 -30.19
C GLY A 392 -18.92 28.56 -31.18
N ILE A 393 -19.68 27.48 -30.98
CA ILE A 393 -20.85 27.16 -31.80
C ILE A 393 -21.97 28.19 -31.58
N LEU A 394 -22.23 28.58 -30.33
CA LEU A 394 -23.27 29.59 -30.03
C LEU A 394 -22.92 30.94 -30.66
N VAL A 395 -21.71 31.45 -30.47
CA VAL A 395 -21.26 32.73 -31.01
C VAL A 395 -21.21 32.70 -32.56
N GLY A 396 -20.67 31.61 -33.12
CA GLY A 396 -20.65 31.41 -34.56
C GLY A 396 -22.07 31.31 -35.18
N GLY A 397 -22.95 30.55 -34.55
CA GLY A 397 -24.32 30.41 -34.96
C GLY A 397 -25.10 31.74 -34.93
N PHE A 398 -24.96 32.51 -33.84
CA PHE A 398 -25.58 33.86 -33.72
C PHE A 398 -25.05 34.81 -34.84
N ARG A 399 -23.79 34.74 -35.20
CA ARG A 399 -23.20 35.57 -36.23
C ARG A 399 -23.76 35.21 -37.61
N ILE A 400 -23.95 33.93 -37.92
CA ILE A 400 -24.52 33.46 -39.17
C ILE A 400 -26.01 33.84 -39.25
N LEU A 401 -26.79 33.68 -38.19
CA LEU A 401 -28.20 34.06 -38.16
C LEU A 401 -28.39 35.57 -38.31
N ARG A 402 -27.54 36.39 -37.70
CA ARG A 402 -27.58 37.86 -37.83
C ARG A 402 -27.27 38.32 -39.22
N TRP A 403 -26.34 37.60 -39.94
CA TRP A 403 -26.03 37.91 -41.31
C TRP A 403 -27.18 37.60 -42.27
N ASN A 404 -27.88 36.47 -42.06
CA ASN A 404 -29.04 36.11 -42.89
C ASN A 404 -30.29 37.01 -42.64
N CYS A 405 -30.44 37.61 -41.48
CA CYS A 405 -31.54 38.52 -41.16
C CYS A 405 -31.29 39.97 -41.66
N GLY A 406 -30.07 40.29 -42.14
CA GLY A 406 -29.70 41.67 -42.48
C GLY A 406 -29.63 42.00 -43.99
N TYR A 407 -29.88 41.04 -44.86
CA TYR A 407 -29.90 41.31 -46.31
C TYR A 407 -31.25 41.09 -46.91
N PRO A 408 -31.97 42.16 -47.38
CA PRO A 408 -33.11 41.98 -48.22
C PRO A 408 -32.61 41.38 -49.55
N SER A 409 -33.26 40.29 -49.97
CA SER A 409 -33.00 39.60 -51.23
C SER A 409 -33.36 40.51 -52.40
N TYR A 410 -32.42 41.17 -53.02
CA TYR A 410 -32.55 41.70 -54.38
C TYR A 410 -32.19 40.58 -55.37
N ALA A 411 -33.15 39.74 -55.66
CA ALA A 411 -33.13 38.88 -56.80
C ALA A 411 -33.44 39.71 -58.04
N SER A 412 -32.45 40.20 -58.73
CA SER A 412 -32.51 40.45 -60.17
C SER A 412 -31.13 40.37 -60.79
N GLY A 413 -31.05 39.49 -61.76
CA GLY A 413 -29.82 39.08 -62.43
C GLY A 413 -28.98 40.21 -62.99
N ARG A 414 -27.75 40.16 -62.64
CA ARG A 414 -26.50 40.45 -63.40
C ARG A 414 -25.33 40.38 -62.43
N GLY A 415 -24.34 39.53 -62.72
CA GLY A 415 -23.00 39.49 -62.25
C GLY A 415 -22.67 39.88 -60.81
N CYS A 416 -22.41 38.92 -59.89
CA CYS A 416 -21.85 39.16 -58.58
C CYS A 416 -20.51 39.90 -58.67
N ARG A 417 -20.55 41.24 -58.52
CA ARG A 417 -19.43 41.99 -57.99
C ARG A 417 -19.66 42.06 -56.48
N ILE A 418 -18.78 41.47 -55.71
CA ILE A 418 -18.75 41.61 -54.24
C ILE A 418 -18.38 43.08 -53.96
N PRO A 419 -19.25 43.94 -53.38
CA PRO A 419 -18.81 45.25 -52.95
C PRO A 419 -17.92 45.06 -51.72
N SER A 420 -16.73 45.65 -51.76
CA SER A 420 -15.87 45.81 -50.56
C SER A 420 -16.59 46.76 -49.59
N VAL A 421 -17.21 46.23 -48.57
CA VAL A 421 -18.00 46.95 -47.54
C VAL A 421 -17.17 47.47 -46.38
N TYR A 422 -15.87 47.46 -46.50
CA TYR A 422 -15.00 48.07 -45.50
C TYR A 422 -14.24 49.26 -46.11
N PRO A 423 -14.39 50.46 -45.53
CA PRO A 423 -13.48 51.55 -45.87
C PRO A 423 -12.05 51.13 -45.47
N ALA A 424 -11.08 51.42 -46.38
CA ALA A 424 -9.67 51.16 -46.14
C ALA A 424 -9.25 51.74 -44.76
N GLY A 425 -8.83 50.88 -43.83
CA GLY A 425 -8.33 51.30 -42.52
C GLY A 425 -9.03 50.77 -41.28
N THR A 426 -10.12 49.97 -41.43
CA THR A 426 -10.86 49.45 -40.23
C THR A 426 -10.89 47.93 -40.14
N ASP A 427 -10.06 47.21 -40.84
CA ASP A 427 -9.94 45.75 -40.69
C ASP A 427 -8.89 45.45 -39.62
N PRO A 428 -9.29 45.00 -38.45
CA PRO A 428 -8.37 44.72 -37.33
C PRO A 428 -7.44 43.53 -37.63
N PHE A 429 -7.57 42.86 -38.75
CA PHE A 429 -6.75 41.72 -39.15
C PHE A 429 -5.87 41.94 -40.40
N CYS A 430 -5.82 43.16 -40.99
CA CYS A 430 -4.86 43.50 -42.01
C CYS A 430 -3.53 43.91 -41.38
N PHE A 431 -2.62 42.97 -41.19
CA PHE A 431 -1.22 43.28 -40.98
C PHE A 431 -0.62 43.75 -42.34
N ASP A 432 -0.24 45.01 -42.42
CA ASP A 432 0.58 45.56 -43.47
C ASP A 432 1.89 44.77 -43.60
N ARG A 433 2.05 43.99 -44.67
CA ARG A 433 3.36 43.49 -45.08
C ARG A 433 3.97 44.57 -46.01
N LYS A 434 4.87 45.34 -45.45
CA LYS A 434 5.96 45.95 -46.22
C LYS A 434 7.15 45.03 -46.25
#